data_f7e6ccfd43a6fa8a8f0aaf1080d8cbd3
#
_entry.id   f7e6ccfd43a6fa8a8f0aaf1080d8cbd3
#
_cell.length_a   1.000
_cell.length_b   1.000
_cell.length_c   1.000
_cell.angle_alpha   90.00
_cell.angle_beta   90.00
_cell.angle_gamma   90.00
#
_symmetry.space_group_name_H-M   'P 1'
#
loop_
_entity.id
_entity.type
_entity.pdbx_description
1 polymer ?
#
loop_
_entity_poly.entity_id
_entity_poly.type
_entity_poly.pdbx_seq_one_letter_code
_entity_poly.pdbx_strand_id
1 'polypeptide(L)'
;MNDQNQPQQINIELGEKEAEGIYSNLAIITHSPAEFVIDFTRVLPGIPKAKVHARIVMTPQHMRMLLSAIKSNIENYEKKFGEIKLVGDATGAPIFGFQPPGKEEKVN
;
A
#
# COMPACT_ATOMS: atom_id res chain seq x y z
N MET A 1 -0.76 41.04 8.62
CA MET A 1 -0.85 40.18 7.88
C MET A 1 -1.14 38.93 8.37
N ASN A 2 -1.64 38.17 7.74
CA ASN A 2 -2.18 37.10 8.19
C ASN A 2 -1.71 35.97 7.49
N ASP A 3 -1.03 35.13 8.17
CA ASP A 3 -0.51 33.95 7.55
C ASP A 3 -1.50 32.91 7.28
N GLN A 4 -2.70 33.09 7.74
CA GLN A 4 -3.69 32.06 7.58
C GLN A 4 -4.07 31.84 6.16
N ASN A 5 -3.90 32.85 5.32
CA ASN A 5 -4.27 32.71 3.94
C ASN A 5 -3.15 32.26 3.04
N GLN A 6 -2.01 31.98 3.60
CA GLN A 6 -0.89 31.53 2.80
C GLN A 6 -0.75 30.03 2.90
N PRO A 7 -0.44 29.37 1.80
CA PRO A 7 -0.23 27.92 1.90
C PRO A 7 0.95 27.65 2.77
N GLN A 8 0.79 26.65 3.58
CA GLN A 8 1.89 26.22 4.41
C GLN A 8 2.88 25.48 3.56
N GLN A 9 4.15 25.80 3.77
CA GLN A 9 5.18 25.05 3.10
C GLN A 9 5.63 23.94 4.01
N ILE A 10 5.63 22.75 3.48
CA ILE A 10 6.03 21.58 4.24
C ILE A 10 7.31 21.04 3.64
N ASN A 11 8.35 20.99 4.45
CA ASN A 11 9.60 20.42 4.03
C ASN A 11 9.59 18.94 4.35
N ILE A 12 9.84 18.14 3.34
CA ILE A 12 9.80 16.70 3.50
C ILE A 12 11.22 16.19 3.48
N GLU A 13 11.59 15.51 4.56
CA GLU A 13 12.92 14.94 4.68
C GLU A 13 12.88 13.45 4.46
N LEU A 14 13.88 12.95 3.77
CA LEU A 14 14.04 11.52 3.58
C LEU A 14 15.30 11.10 4.32
N GLY A 15 15.15 10.38 5.42
CA GLY A 15 16.28 9.92 6.19
C GLY A 15 17.09 8.89 5.42
N GLU A 16 18.33 8.70 5.83
CA GLU A 16 19.19 7.75 5.14
C GLU A 16 18.65 6.33 5.21
N LYS A 17 18.15 5.97 6.36
CA LYS A 17 17.61 4.63 6.52
C LYS A 17 16.36 4.44 5.68
N GLU A 18 15.48 5.43 5.72
CA GLU A 18 14.23 5.33 4.97
C GLU A 18 14.45 5.35 3.47
N ALA A 19 15.53 5.99 3.04
CA ALA A 19 15.83 6.06 1.62
C ALA A 19 16.19 4.71 1.03
N GLU A 20 16.60 3.76 1.87
CA GLU A 20 16.89 2.42 1.38
C GLU A 20 15.64 1.72 0.87
N GLY A 21 14.51 2.06 1.45
CA GLY A 21 13.27 1.43 1.07
C GLY A 21 13.08 0.05 1.66
N ILE A 22 11.85 -0.42 1.59
CA ILE A 22 11.49 -1.75 2.06
C ILE A 22 10.73 -2.43 0.93
N TYR A 23 11.23 -3.57 0.49
CA TYR A 23 10.52 -4.32 -0.52
C TYR A 23 9.32 -5.01 0.12
N SER A 24 8.17 -4.88 -0.50
CA SER A 24 6.96 -5.52 -0.02
C SER A 24 6.18 -6.06 -1.21
N ASN A 25 5.68 -7.26 -1.10
CA ASN A 25 4.87 -7.84 -2.16
C ASN A 25 3.51 -8.32 -1.67
N LEU A 26 3.14 -7.92 -0.45
CA LEU A 26 1.82 -8.25 0.09
C LEU A 26 1.47 -7.17 1.09
N ALA A 27 0.28 -6.63 1.00
CA ALA A 27 -0.19 -5.68 1.99
C ALA A 27 -1.51 -6.16 2.54
N ILE A 28 -1.61 -6.18 3.85
CA ILE A 28 -2.82 -6.60 4.54
C ILE A 28 -3.40 -5.37 5.20
N ILE A 29 -4.66 -5.09 4.91
CA ILE A 29 -5.29 -3.87 5.38
C ILE A 29 -6.45 -4.24 6.28
N THR A 30 -6.45 -3.70 7.48
CA THR A 30 -7.54 -3.87 8.42
C THR A 30 -7.97 -2.50 8.92
N HIS A 31 -9.12 -2.45 9.56
CA HIS A 31 -9.62 -1.16 10.01
C HIS A 31 -10.53 -1.31 11.22
N SER A 32 -10.66 -0.22 11.92
CA SER A 32 -11.69 0.02 12.93
C SER A 32 -12.38 1.31 12.53
N PRO A 33 -13.40 1.74 13.30
CA PRO A 33 -14.01 3.03 12.96
C PRO A 33 -13.07 4.22 13.02
N ALA A 34 -11.98 4.10 13.75
CA ALA A 34 -11.08 5.23 13.95
C ALA A 34 -9.86 5.19 13.07
N GLU A 35 -9.43 4.02 12.61
CA GLU A 35 -8.13 3.89 11.97
C GLU A 35 -8.10 2.80 10.93
N PHE A 36 -7.23 2.99 9.95
CA PHE A 36 -6.83 1.92 9.04
C PHE A 36 -5.41 1.53 9.34
N VAL A 37 -5.13 0.25 9.25
CA VAL A 37 -3.78 -0.28 9.46
C VAL A 37 -3.36 -1.01 8.20
N ILE A 38 -2.20 -0.65 7.67
CA ILE A 38 -1.63 -1.32 6.50
C ILE A 38 -0.36 -2.02 6.95
N ASP A 39 -0.34 -3.34 6.81
CA ASP A 39 0.83 -4.13 7.13
C ASP A 39 1.51 -4.53 5.84
N PHE A 40 2.66 -3.93 5.60
CA PHE A 40 3.45 -4.25 4.41
C PHE A 40 4.33 -5.45 4.72
N THR A 41 4.18 -6.47 3.90
CA THR A 41 4.69 -7.80 4.21
C THR A 41 5.51 -8.31 3.05
N ARG A 42 6.47 -9.15 3.35
CA ARG A 42 7.27 -9.79 2.33
C ARG A 42 7.07 -11.29 2.40
N VAL A 43 6.65 -11.85 1.27
CA VAL A 43 6.47 -13.28 1.14
C VAL A 43 7.60 -13.80 0.27
N LEU A 44 8.34 -14.77 0.78
CA LEU A 44 9.48 -15.33 0.06
C LEU A 44 9.24 -16.79 -0.23
N PRO A 45 9.67 -17.26 -1.42
CA PRO A 45 9.52 -18.67 -1.74
C PRO A 45 10.28 -19.53 -0.75
N GLY A 46 9.67 -20.63 -0.36
CA GLY A 46 10.31 -21.57 0.53
C GLY A 46 10.30 -21.16 1.99
N ILE A 47 9.80 -19.97 2.30
CA ILE A 47 9.73 -19.50 3.68
C ILE A 47 8.26 -19.60 4.10
N PRO A 48 7.96 -20.44 5.09
CA PRO A 48 6.55 -20.67 5.42
C PRO A 48 5.85 -19.51 6.09
N LYS A 49 6.62 -18.57 6.64
CA LYS A 49 5.99 -17.43 7.33
C LYS A 49 6.34 -16.16 6.61
N ALA A 50 5.31 -15.36 6.34
CA ALA A 50 5.52 -14.02 5.84
C ALA A 50 5.73 -13.09 7.02
N LYS A 51 6.57 -12.10 6.82
CA LYS A 51 6.91 -11.20 7.91
C LYS A 51 6.47 -9.80 7.56
N VAL A 52 5.84 -9.14 8.54
CA VAL A 52 5.47 -7.74 8.38
C VAL A 52 6.72 -6.89 8.59
N HIS A 53 7.04 -6.08 7.61
CA HIS A 53 8.21 -5.23 7.68
C HIS A 53 7.88 -3.79 8.05
N ALA A 54 6.65 -3.37 7.84
CA ALA A 54 6.23 -2.03 8.23
C ALA A 54 4.75 -2.02 8.45
N ARG A 55 4.33 -1.37 9.52
CA ARG A 55 2.92 -1.18 9.81
C ARG A 55 2.65 0.32 9.80
N ILE A 56 1.71 0.74 8.98
CA ILE A 56 1.33 2.14 8.83
C ILE A 56 -0.10 2.30 9.30
N VAL A 57 -0.32 3.29 10.15
CA VAL A 57 -1.64 3.57 10.69
C VAL A 57 -2.09 4.92 10.17
N MET A 58 -3.30 4.98 9.67
CA MET A 58 -3.83 6.22 9.09
C MET A 58 -5.27 6.42 9.52
N THR A 59 -5.70 7.67 9.55
CA THR A 59 -7.11 7.94 9.74
C THR A 59 -7.89 7.52 8.50
N PRO A 60 -9.20 7.30 8.63
CA PRO A 60 -9.99 6.95 7.46
C PRO A 60 -9.92 8.00 6.35
N GLN A 61 -9.91 9.27 6.72
CA GLN A 61 -9.82 10.32 5.75
C GLN A 61 -8.52 10.27 4.98
N HIS A 62 -7.42 10.09 5.67
CA HIS A 62 -6.13 10.03 5.00
C HIS A 62 -5.99 8.76 4.16
N MET A 63 -6.63 7.68 4.60
CA MET A 63 -6.62 6.46 3.80
C MET A 63 -7.35 6.67 2.48
N ARG A 64 -8.45 7.41 2.52
CA ARG A 64 -9.17 7.71 1.31
C ARG A 64 -8.32 8.57 0.37
N MET A 65 -7.58 9.51 0.94
CA MET A 65 -6.69 10.35 0.14
C MET A 65 -5.56 9.54 -0.46
N LEU A 66 -5.05 8.58 0.31
CA LEU A 66 -4.00 7.69 -0.20
C LEU A 66 -4.52 6.89 -1.39
N LEU A 67 -5.73 6.38 -1.31
CA LEU A 67 -6.30 5.64 -2.42
C LEU A 67 -6.34 6.48 -3.69
N SER A 68 -6.75 7.73 -3.58
CA SER A 68 -6.79 8.62 -4.73
C SER A 68 -5.40 8.84 -5.31
N ALA A 69 -4.42 9.02 -4.45
CA ALA A 69 -3.05 9.24 -4.90
C ALA A 69 -2.50 8.01 -5.61
N ILE A 70 -2.78 6.84 -5.07
CA ILE A 70 -2.33 5.60 -5.70
C ILE A 70 -2.97 5.44 -7.06
N LYS A 71 -4.26 5.68 -7.13
CA LYS A 71 -4.97 5.53 -8.39
C LYS A 71 -4.40 6.45 -9.46
N SER A 72 -4.16 7.69 -9.07
CA SER A 72 -3.62 8.68 -10.00
C SER A 72 -2.24 8.27 -10.50
N ASN A 73 -1.41 7.77 -9.60
CA ASN A 73 -0.08 7.35 -9.99
C ASN A 73 -0.10 6.15 -10.91
N ILE A 74 -0.99 5.21 -10.64
CA ILE A 74 -1.11 4.05 -11.50
C ILE A 74 -1.56 4.47 -12.90
N GLU A 75 -2.52 5.38 -12.98
CA GLU A 75 -2.98 5.86 -14.26
C GLU A 75 -1.88 6.53 -15.05
N ASN A 76 -1.08 7.34 -14.36
CA ASN A 76 0.04 8.00 -15.03
C ASN A 76 1.08 7.01 -15.51
N TYR A 77 1.34 6.00 -14.69
CA TYR A 77 2.26 4.96 -15.08
C TYR A 77 1.77 4.24 -16.35
N GLU A 78 0.49 3.89 -16.35
CA GLU A 78 -0.05 3.13 -17.47
C GLU A 78 -0.11 3.92 -18.75
N LYS A 79 -0.30 5.23 -18.66
CA LYS A 79 -0.24 6.06 -19.85
C LYS A 79 1.14 6.06 -20.47
N LYS A 80 2.16 5.96 -19.65
CA LYS A 80 3.52 6.06 -20.15
C LYS A 80 4.12 4.72 -20.50
N PHE A 81 3.81 3.69 -19.75
CA PHE A 81 4.46 2.39 -19.92
C PHE A 81 3.51 1.26 -20.30
N GLY A 82 2.22 1.53 -20.35
CA GLY A 82 1.26 0.50 -20.71
C GLY A 82 0.59 -0.10 -19.50
N GLU A 83 -0.40 -0.89 -19.78
CA GLU A 83 -1.23 -1.47 -18.75
C GLU A 83 -0.46 -2.39 -17.84
N ILE A 84 -0.71 -2.27 -16.53
CA ILE A 84 -0.16 -3.19 -15.56
C ILE A 84 -1.01 -4.45 -15.58
N LYS A 85 -0.38 -5.56 -15.90
CA LYS A 85 -1.11 -6.82 -15.99
C LYS A 85 -0.86 -7.65 -14.76
N LEU A 86 -1.93 -8.25 -14.26
CA LEU A 86 -1.82 -9.16 -13.15
C LEU A 86 -1.64 -10.56 -13.69
N VAL A 87 -0.62 -11.24 -13.18
CA VAL A 87 -0.29 -12.57 -13.69
C VAL A 87 -0.46 -13.58 -12.56
N GLY A 88 -0.48 -14.84 -12.92
CA GLY A 88 -0.56 -15.90 -11.96
C GLY A 88 -1.96 -16.31 -11.61
N ASP A 89 -2.94 -15.77 -12.29
CA ASP A 89 -4.31 -16.02 -11.95
C ASP A 89 -4.94 -17.17 -12.71
N ALA A 90 -4.46 -17.45 -13.88
CA ALA A 90 -5.10 -18.44 -14.73
C ALA A 90 -5.06 -19.82 -14.13
N THR A 91 -4.07 -20.10 -13.31
CA THR A 91 -3.94 -21.42 -12.71
C THR A 91 -4.60 -21.50 -11.35
N GLY A 92 -5.13 -20.40 -10.86
CA GLY A 92 -5.64 -20.38 -9.51
C GLY A 92 -4.57 -20.18 -8.46
N ALA A 93 -3.34 -19.98 -8.88
CA ALA A 93 -2.28 -19.73 -7.91
C ALA A 93 -2.48 -18.39 -7.24
N PRO A 94 -2.02 -18.24 -6.01
CA PRO A 94 -2.20 -16.96 -5.34
C PRO A 94 -1.39 -15.87 -6.01
N ILE A 95 -1.94 -14.70 -6.00
CA ILE A 95 -1.28 -13.51 -6.49
C ILE A 95 -0.81 -12.74 -5.28
N PHE A 96 0.50 -12.52 -5.17
CA PHE A 96 1.01 -11.74 -4.07
C PHE A 96 0.66 -10.29 -4.31
N GLY A 97 0.42 -9.58 -3.24
CA GLY A 97 0.04 -8.19 -3.30
C GLY A 97 -1.02 -7.91 -2.28
N PHE A 98 -2.09 -7.25 -2.70
CA PHE A 98 -3.17 -6.93 -1.80
C PHE A 98 -4.18 -8.05 -1.81
N GLN A 99 -4.56 -8.48 -0.62
CA GLN A 99 -5.57 -9.51 -0.51
C GLN A 99 -6.91 -8.85 -0.33
N PRO A 100 -7.90 -9.24 -1.14
CA PRO A 100 -9.23 -8.69 -0.96
C PRO A 100 -9.82 -9.13 0.36
N PRO A 101 -10.61 -8.28 0.99
CA PRO A 101 -11.27 -8.67 2.22
C PRO A 101 -12.18 -9.88 1.99
N GLY A 102 -12.20 -10.75 2.94
CA GLY A 102 -13.09 -11.89 2.87
C GLY A 102 -12.58 -13.07 2.12
N LYS A 103 -11.49 -12.92 1.37
CA LYS A 103 -11.00 -14.06 0.65
C LYS A 103 -10.49 -15.13 1.58
N GLU A 104 -9.85 -14.75 2.62
CA GLU A 104 -9.30 -15.72 3.51
C GLU A 104 -10.39 -16.51 4.19
N GLU A 105 -11.57 -15.99 4.28
CA GLU A 105 -12.64 -16.73 4.91
C GLU A 105 -13.07 -17.89 4.10
N LYS A 106 -12.86 -17.84 2.83
CA LYS A 106 -13.32 -18.92 1.98
C LYS A 106 -12.33 -20.03 1.86
N VAL A 107 -11.20 -19.83 2.41
CA VAL A 107 -10.18 -20.84 2.31
C VAL A 107 -10.43 -21.96 3.27
N ASN A 108 -11.23 -21.78 4.23
CA ASN A 108 -11.47 -22.81 5.22
C ASN A 108 -12.07 -24.06 4.68
#